data_6f3a0156639b26a553839a8e9084da31
#
_entry.id   6f3a0156639b26a553839a8e9084da31
#
_cell.length_a   1.000
_cell.length_b   1.000
_cell.length_c   1.000
_cell.angle_alpha   90.00
_cell.angle_beta   90.00
_cell.angle_gamma   90.00
#
_symmetry.space_group_name_H-M   'P 1'
#
loop_
_entity.id
_entity.type
_entity.pdbx_description
1 polymer ?
#
loop_
_entity_poly.entity_id
_entity_poly.type
_entity_poly.pdbx_seq_one_letter_code
_entity_poly.pdbx_strand_id
1 'polypeptide(L)'
;MEKSAKESKKKLVLLDAHAIIHRAYHALPADFVSSKGEPTGALYGLSAMLLKIVKDLKPDYLVACYDLPKPTHRHEAYKEYKAGRTKAEPELISQLKRSRDIFEAFAIPIYDKEGFEADDIIGTVVEKLKDDKETDIVIASGDMDTLQLVKDKKVQVYTLKKGINDTIIYDEKAVRERFGFEPQLLIDYKGLRGDPSDNIIGIKGIGEKTATLLIQKFGTIENMYKTLKEDKESFKKAGFKDRIIGLLEEGEEEANFSKIIGTIRRDAPIEFALPSKKWGESVDSEKIERLWNELDFRTLGVRLKDTLSRLSGSVSVAQGGKNGGEDEEGSASVSEIPEGELKEVSIGLWLLNSNITSPSIEDILNYTNKKSFAEAK
;
A
#
# COMPACT_ATOMS: atom_id res chain seq x y z
N MET A 1 -4.87 11.52 42.58
CA MET A 1 -4.44 10.46 41.64
C MET A 1 -4.57 11.03 40.24
N GLU A 2 -3.48 11.61 39.73
CA GLU A 2 -3.42 12.10 38.35
C GLU A 2 -3.49 10.91 37.39
N LYS A 3 -4.50 10.92 36.53
CA LYS A 3 -4.52 10.04 35.36
C LYS A 3 -3.38 10.48 34.43
N SER A 4 -2.25 9.79 34.48
CA SER A 4 -1.21 9.90 33.49
C SER A 4 -1.90 9.79 32.12
N ALA A 5 -1.87 10.85 31.35
CA ALA A 5 -2.27 10.85 29.97
C ALA A 5 -1.36 9.83 29.24
N LYS A 6 -1.92 8.73 28.80
CA LYS A 6 -1.20 7.71 28.03
C LYS A 6 -0.75 8.40 26.74
N GLU A 7 0.53 8.73 26.63
CA GLU A 7 1.09 9.28 25.40
C GLU A 7 0.69 8.38 24.23
N SER A 8 0.16 8.99 23.17
CA SER A 8 -0.19 8.25 21.98
C SER A 8 1.08 7.71 21.36
N LYS A 9 1.09 6.42 21.06
CA LYS A 9 2.25 5.79 20.38
C LYS A 9 2.56 6.51 19.08
N LYS A 10 3.84 6.54 18.74
CA LYS A 10 4.34 7.03 17.46
C LYS A 10 3.93 6.08 16.32
N LYS A 11 3.70 6.62 15.16
CA LYS A 11 3.32 5.84 13.98
C LYS A 11 4.39 5.93 12.90
N LEU A 12 5.00 4.79 12.59
CA LEU A 12 5.89 4.64 11.44
C LEU A 12 5.10 4.05 10.28
N VAL A 13 5.14 4.71 9.12
CA VAL A 13 4.61 4.14 7.88
C VAL A 13 5.78 3.70 6.99
N LEU A 14 5.80 2.41 6.65
CA LEU A 14 6.72 1.81 5.69
C LEU A 14 6.04 1.76 4.32
N LEU A 15 6.64 2.40 3.35
CA LEU A 15 6.09 2.50 1.99
C LEU A 15 6.80 1.46 1.11
N ASP A 16 6.04 0.53 0.57
CA ASP A 16 6.49 -0.32 -0.53
C ASP A 16 6.47 0.52 -1.81
N ALA A 17 7.63 1.07 -2.15
CA ALA A 17 7.76 2.05 -3.23
C ALA A 17 7.34 1.46 -4.58
N HIS A 18 7.80 0.24 -4.91
CA HIS A 18 7.50 -0.37 -6.20
C HIS A 18 6.02 -0.72 -6.34
N ALA A 19 5.39 -1.32 -5.33
CA ALA A 19 3.96 -1.62 -5.38
C ALA A 19 3.10 -0.36 -5.54
N ILE A 20 3.48 0.74 -4.86
CA ILE A 20 2.80 2.03 -4.97
C ILE A 20 2.96 2.63 -6.37
N ILE A 21 4.19 2.65 -6.91
CA ILE A 21 4.51 3.25 -8.21
C ILE A 21 3.88 2.45 -9.34
N HIS A 22 3.97 1.12 -9.34
CA HIS A 22 3.31 0.26 -10.32
C HIS A 22 1.80 0.49 -10.33
N ARG A 23 1.18 0.58 -9.17
CA ARG A 23 -0.24 0.87 -9.06
C ARG A 23 -0.58 2.24 -9.63
N ALA A 24 0.23 3.26 -9.34
CA ALA A 24 0.04 4.60 -9.87
C ALA A 24 0.16 4.62 -11.41
N TYR A 25 1.15 3.91 -11.95
CA TYR A 25 1.37 3.78 -13.40
C TYR A 25 0.15 3.21 -14.13
N HIS A 26 -0.41 2.11 -13.62
CA HIS A 26 -1.57 1.46 -14.25
C HIS A 26 -2.93 2.14 -13.94
N ALA A 27 -2.95 3.13 -13.07
CA ALA A 27 -4.18 3.86 -12.71
C ALA A 27 -4.40 5.11 -13.58
N LEU A 28 -3.38 5.58 -14.29
CA LEU A 28 -3.41 6.81 -15.06
C LEU A 28 -3.19 6.54 -16.55
N PRO A 29 -3.69 7.42 -17.44
CA PRO A 29 -3.48 7.28 -18.88
C PRO A 29 -2.00 7.27 -19.26
N ALA A 30 -1.64 6.46 -20.27
CA ALA A 30 -0.26 6.31 -20.72
C ALA A 30 0.33 7.57 -21.36
N ASP A 31 -0.52 8.48 -21.84
CA ASP A 31 -0.17 9.78 -22.44
C ASP A 31 0.01 10.90 -21.42
N PHE A 32 0.04 10.57 -20.12
CA PHE A 32 0.30 11.55 -19.08
C PHE A 32 1.78 11.92 -19.06
N VAL A 33 2.11 13.04 -19.71
CA VAL A 33 3.48 13.53 -19.90
C VAL A 33 3.61 15.00 -19.48
N SER A 34 4.81 15.42 -19.10
CA SER A 34 5.12 16.83 -18.88
C SER A 34 5.20 17.61 -20.19
N SER A 35 5.24 18.95 -20.12
CA SER A 35 5.44 19.84 -21.28
C SER A 35 6.77 19.58 -22.03
N LYS A 36 7.70 18.90 -21.37
CA LYS A 36 8.98 18.45 -21.96
C LYS A 36 8.92 17.06 -22.59
N GLY A 37 7.74 16.41 -22.57
CA GLY A 37 7.55 15.05 -23.08
C GLY A 37 8.05 13.94 -22.15
N GLU A 38 8.35 14.24 -20.88
CA GLU A 38 8.74 13.24 -19.89
C GLU A 38 7.47 12.49 -19.38
N PRO A 39 7.45 11.13 -19.39
CA PRO A 39 6.37 10.38 -18.77
C PRO A 39 6.30 10.67 -17.26
N THR A 40 5.15 11.12 -16.76
CA THR A 40 5.02 11.59 -15.38
C THR A 40 3.80 11.02 -14.64
N GLY A 41 2.99 10.18 -15.31
CA GLY A 41 1.76 9.63 -14.72
C GLY A 41 2.01 8.90 -13.39
N ALA A 42 2.97 7.96 -13.34
CA ALA A 42 3.29 7.24 -12.11
C ALA A 42 3.81 8.17 -11.00
N LEU A 43 4.56 9.22 -11.36
CA LEU A 43 5.08 10.21 -10.40
C LEU A 43 3.96 11.08 -9.82
N TYR A 44 3.00 11.47 -10.66
CA TYR A 44 1.79 12.18 -10.21
C TYR A 44 0.97 11.31 -9.26
N GLY A 45 0.70 10.06 -9.68
CA GLY A 45 -0.04 9.11 -8.86
C GLY A 45 0.66 8.79 -7.55
N LEU A 46 2.00 8.61 -7.55
CA LEU A 46 2.80 8.45 -6.34
C LEU A 46 2.63 9.65 -5.40
N SER A 47 2.78 10.88 -5.92
CA SER A 47 2.61 12.12 -5.14
C SER A 47 1.21 12.21 -4.52
N ALA A 48 0.17 11.92 -5.29
CA ALA A 48 -1.21 11.91 -4.81
C ALA A 48 -1.46 10.83 -3.74
N MET A 49 -0.86 9.63 -3.90
CA MET A 49 -0.95 8.55 -2.93
C MET A 49 -0.20 8.88 -1.65
N LEU A 50 0.98 9.52 -1.72
CA LEU A 50 1.70 9.99 -0.53
C LEU A 50 0.86 10.98 0.28
N LEU A 51 0.26 11.98 -0.36
CA LEU A 51 -0.65 12.89 0.31
C LEU A 51 -1.84 12.18 0.96
N LYS A 52 -2.42 11.19 0.28
CA LYS A 52 -3.51 10.37 0.82
C LYS A 52 -3.07 9.56 2.04
N ILE A 53 -1.93 8.88 1.96
CA ILE A 53 -1.36 8.11 3.07
C ILE A 53 -1.11 9.00 4.29
N VAL A 54 -0.53 10.17 4.08
CA VAL A 54 -0.28 11.14 5.16
C VAL A 54 -1.58 11.63 5.77
N LYS A 55 -2.57 11.96 4.95
CA LYS A 55 -3.90 12.42 5.42
C LYS A 55 -4.62 11.34 6.24
N ASP A 56 -4.64 10.10 5.74
CA ASP A 56 -5.39 9.00 6.36
C ASP A 56 -4.70 8.47 7.62
N LEU A 57 -3.39 8.27 7.56
CA LEU A 57 -2.64 7.59 8.61
C LEU A 57 -2.03 8.55 9.63
N LYS A 58 -1.81 9.82 9.27
CA LYS A 58 -1.16 10.84 10.12
C LYS A 58 0.14 10.30 10.74
N PRO A 59 1.14 9.93 9.91
CA PRO A 59 2.37 9.31 10.39
C PRO A 59 3.24 10.28 11.16
N ASP A 60 3.92 9.79 12.21
CA ASP A 60 5.05 10.49 12.81
C ASP A 60 6.31 10.32 11.94
N TYR A 61 6.48 9.13 11.36
CA TYR A 61 7.63 8.79 10.50
C TYR A 61 7.18 8.12 9.21
N LEU A 62 7.88 8.44 8.12
CA LEU A 62 7.71 7.80 6.81
C LEU A 62 9.07 7.25 6.35
N VAL A 63 9.06 6.07 5.79
CA VAL A 63 10.23 5.40 5.21
C VAL A 63 9.82 4.69 3.94
N ALA A 64 10.59 4.84 2.87
CA ALA A 64 10.37 4.13 1.61
C ALA A 64 11.33 2.95 1.48
N CYS A 65 10.79 1.79 1.10
CA CYS A 65 11.56 0.58 0.83
C CYS A 65 11.53 0.30 -0.68
N TYR A 66 12.70 0.05 -1.25
CA TYR A 66 12.87 -0.09 -2.69
C TYR A 66 13.47 -1.44 -3.08
N ASP A 67 13.01 -1.95 -4.23
CA ASP A 67 13.71 -2.99 -4.96
C ASP A 67 14.87 -2.40 -5.77
N LEU A 68 15.93 -3.17 -5.92
CA LEU A 68 17.00 -2.87 -6.85
C LEU A 68 16.89 -3.74 -8.11
N PRO A 69 17.31 -3.24 -9.29
CA PRO A 69 17.23 -4.00 -10.54
C PRO A 69 18.35 -5.06 -10.61
N LYS A 70 18.50 -5.87 -9.56
CA LYS A 70 19.50 -6.93 -9.44
C LYS A 70 18.84 -8.21 -8.96
N PRO A 71 19.41 -9.38 -9.30
CA PRO A 71 18.93 -10.64 -8.74
C PRO A 71 18.97 -10.61 -7.21
N THR A 72 18.00 -11.28 -6.61
CA THR A 72 17.89 -11.43 -5.15
C THR A 72 18.23 -12.87 -4.76
N HIS A 73 18.39 -13.13 -3.46
CA HIS A 73 18.60 -14.48 -2.93
C HIS A 73 17.53 -15.49 -3.43
N ARG A 74 16.29 -15.02 -3.74
CA ARG A 74 15.25 -15.87 -4.32
C ARG A 74 15.60 -16.32 -5.73
N HIS A 75 16.15 -15.45 -6.55
CA HIS A 75 16.61 -15.79 -7.91
C HIS A 75 17.82 -16.72 -7.88
N GLU A 76 18.69 -16.61 -6.86
CA GLU A 76 19.83 -17.51 -6.68
C GLU A 76 19.35 -18.92 -6.28
N ALA A 77 18.35 -19.00 -5.38
CA ALA A 77 17.78 -20.27 -4.94
C ALA A 77 16.84 -20.90 -5.99
N TYR A 78 16.16 -20.08 -6.79
CA TYR A 78 15.17 -20.52 -7.77
C TYR A 78 15.21 -19.62 -9.03
N LYS A 79 15.85 -20.12 -10.09
CA LYS A 79 16.09 -19.37 -11.33
C LYS A 79 14.81 -18.93 -12.04
N GLU A 80 13.72 -19.65 -11.82
CA GLU A 80 12.43 -19.39 -12.44
C GLU A 80 11.55 -18.43 -11.60
N TYR A 81 12.06 -17.97 -10.44
CA TYR A 81 11.37 -17.00 -9.61
C TYR A 81 11.05 -15.74 -10.43
N LYS A 82 9.77 -15.36 -10.45
CA LYS A 82 9.25 -14.22 -11.23
C LYS A 82 9.52 -14.28 -12.74
N ALA A 83 9.93 -15.45 -13.31
CA ALA A 83 10.26 -15.57 -14.73
C ALA A 83 9.06 -15.32 -15.67
N GLY A 84 7.82 -15.50 -15.17
CA GLY A 84 6.59 -15.20 -15.91
C GLY A 84 6.19 -13.71 -15.94
N ARG A 85 6.88 -12.83 -15.21
CA ARG A 85 6.55 -11.41 -15.18
C ARG A 85 6.96 -10.73 -16.49
N THR A 86 6.04 -9.96 -17.05
CA THR A 86 6.33 -9.10 -18.22
C THR A 86 7.39 -8.06 -17.84
N LYS A 87 8.34 -7.82 -18.74
CA LYS A 87 9.33 -6.76 -18.54
C LYS A 87 8.62 -5.42 -18.41
N ALA A 88 9.05 -4.62 -17.42
CA ALA A 88 8.52 -3.28 -17.26
C ALA A 88 8.78 -2.43 -18.51
N GLU A 89 7.80 -1.64 -18.89
CA GLU A 89 7.88 -0.72 -20.02
C GLU A 89 8.96 0.35 -19.75
N PRO A 90 9.66 0.84 -20.82
CA PRO A 90 10.71 1.86 -20.65
C PRO A 90 10.22 3.10 -19.90
N GLU A 91 8.99 3.52 -20.13
CA GLU A 91 8.32 4.65 -19.48
C GLU A 91 8.17 4.43 -17.97
N LEU A 92 7.81 3.22 -17.55
CA LEU A 92 7.74 2.86 -16.14
C LEU A 92 9.15 2.83 -15.51
N ILE A 93 10.14 2.27 -16.22
CA ILE A 93 11.54 2.22 -15.73
C ILE A 93 12.09 3.62 -15.51
N SER A 94 11.80 4.56 -16.42
CA SER A 94 12.22 5.96 -16.28
C SER A 94 11.59 6.61 -15.03
N GLN A 95 10.30 6.38 -14.83
CA GLN A 95 9.56 6.92 -13.69
C GLN A 95 9.96 6.26 -12.37
N LEU A 96 10.28 4.97 -12.34
CA LEU A 96 10.85 4.28 -11.17
C LEU A 96 12.18 4.94 -10.70
N LYS A 97 13.04 5.32 -11.64
CA LYS A 97 14.29 6.05 -11.30
C LYS A 97 13.98 7.44 -10.75
N ARG A 98 13.09 8.16 -11.43
CA ARG A 98 12.72 9.54 -11.09
C ARG A 98 11.89 9.63 -9.80
N SER A 99 11.22 8.54 -9.40
CA SER A 99 10.41 8.50 -8.18
C SER A 99 11.22 8.73 -6.90
N ARG A 100 12.53 8.46 -6.92
CA ARG A 100 13.41 8.77 -5.78
C ARG A 100 13.43 10.26 -5.47
N ASP A 101 13.34 11.12 -6.50
CA ASP A 101 13.29 12.57 -6.33
C ASP A 101 12.02 13.02 -5.60
N ILE A 102 10.89 12.30 -5.83
CA ILE A 102 9.64 12.54 -5.10
C ILE A 102 9.84 12.24 -3.60
N PHE A 103 10.39 11.05 -3.26
CA PHE A 103 10.63 10.71 -1.86
C PHE A 103 11.63 11.67 -1.19
N GLU A 104 12.66 12.08 -1.91
CA GLU A 104 13.63 13.07 -1.42
C GLU A 104 12.98 14.43 -1.18
N ALA A 105 12.15 14.91 -2.12
CA ALA A 105 11.42 16.17 -1.96
C ALA A 105 10.46 16.12 -0.75
N PHE A 106 9.86 14.97 -0.50
CA PHE A 106 9.02 14.73 0.67
C PHE A 106 9.80 14.46 1.96
N ALA A 107 11.13 14.58 1.95
CA ALA A 107 12.00 14.26 3.09
C ALA A 107 11.76 12.84 3.66
N ILE A 108 11.48 11.87 2.78
CA ILE A 108 11.26 10.46 3.13
C ILE A 108 12.55 9.68 2.86
N PRO A 109 13.22 9.14 3.88
CA PRO A 109 14.40 8.32 3.70
C PRO A 109 14.08 7.03 2.94
N ILE A 110 15.00 6.63 2.07
CA ILE A 110 14.90 5.44 1.22
C ILE A 110 15.85 4.37 1.74
N TYR A 111 15.34 3.15 1.87
CA TYR A 111 16.10 1.96 2.18
C TYR A 111 16.00 0.94 1.06
N ASP A 112 17.13 0.48 0.60
CA ASP A 112 17.30 -0.62 -0.34
C ASP A 112 18.54 -1.43 -0.01
N LYS A 113 18.63 -2.67 -0.51
CA LYS A 113 19.80 -3.52 -0.32
C LYS A 113 19.92 -4.51 -1.46
N GLU A 114 21.11 -4.59 -2.09
CA GLU A 114 21.39 -5.60 -3.10
C GLU A 114 21.19 -7.02 -2.54
N GLY A 115 20.57 -7.87 -3.34
CA GLY A 115 20.25 -9.25 -2.96
C GLY A 115 18.95 -9.41 -2.16
N PHE A 116 18.26 -8.31 -1.83
CA PHE A 116 17.00 -8.28 -1.07
C PHE A 116 15.92 -7.51 -1.83
N GLU A 117 14.68 -7.87 -1.62
CA GLU A 117 13.51 -7.18 -2.13
C GLU A 117 13.00 -6.13 -1.12
N ALA A 118 12.18 -5.18 -1.59
CA ALA A 118 11.56 -4.17 -0.73
C ALA A 118 10.82 -4.81 0.47
N ASP A 119 10.14 -5.94 0.25
CA ASP A 119 9.46 -6.69 1.30
C ASP A 119 10.41 -7.19 2.39
N ASP A 120 11.63 -7.62 2.00
CA ASP A 120 12.64 -8.06 2.97
C ASP A 120 13.18 -6.87 3.79
N ILE A 121 13.29 -5.70 3.17
CA ILE A 121 13.63 -4.47 3.88
C ILE A 121 12.53 -4.11 4.88
N ILE A 122 11.27 -4.16 4.45
CA ILE A 122 10.10 -3.94 5.32
C ILE A 122 10.09 -4.95 6.47
N GLY A 123 10.23 -6.24 6.17
CA GLY A 123 10.29 -7.31 7.19
C GLY A 123 11.42 -7.12 8.19
N THR A 124 12.58 -6.65 7.73
CA THR A 124 13.73 -6.35 8.59
C THR A 124 13.49 -5.17 9.52
N VAL A 125 12.85 -4.10 9.02
CA VAL A 125 12.48 -2.95 9.86
C VAL A 125 11.45 -3.36 10.92
N VAL A 126 10.44 -4.15 10.53
CA VAL A 126 9.45 -4.70 11.46
C VAL A 126 10.14 -5.52 12.56
N GLU A 127 11.09 -6.38 12.20
CA GLU A 127 11.82 -7.21 13.17
C GLU A 127 12.69 -6.37 14.11
N LYS A 128 13.39 -5.35 13.58
CA LYS A 128 14.20 -4.43 14.41
C LYS A 128 13.37 -3.64 15.42
N LEU A 129 12.11 -3.36 15.14
CA LEU A 129 11.19 -2.62 16.00
C LEU A 129 10.20 -3.52 16.76
N LYS A 130 10.37 -4.86 16.74
CA LYS A 130 9.41 -5.78 17.37
C LYS A 130 9.22 -5.55 18.87
N ASP A 131 10.27 -5.17 19.57
CA ASP A 131 10.30 -4.95 21.02
C ASP A 131 10.10 -3.46 21.40
N ASP A 132 10.07 -2.56 20.42
CA ASP A 132 9.74 -1.15 20.64
C ASP A 132 8.24 -1.00 20.93
N LYS A 133 7.91 -0.58 22.15
CA LYS A 133 6.52 -0.41 22.63
C LYS A 133 5.93 0.96 22.26
N GLU A 134 6.76 1.89 21.85
CA GLU A 134 6.39 3.28 21.61
C GLU A 134 5.97 3.55 20.16
N THR A 135 6.33 2.66 19.22
CA THR A 135 6.08 2.85 17.80
C THR A 135 5.17 1.76 17.23
N ASP A 136 4.03 2.12 16.68
CA ASP A 136 3.20 1.23 15.86
C ASP A 136 3.59 1.37 14.39
N ILE A 137 3.53 0.28 13.62
CA ILE A 137 3.99 0.20 12.24
C ILE A 137 2.78 -0.01 11.32
N VAL A 138 2.69 0.78 10.26
CA VAL A 138 1.73 0.56 9.18
C VAL A 138 2.51 0.39 7.87
N ILE A 139 2.36 -0.76 7.23
CA ILE A 139 2.95 -1.06 5.93
C ILE A 139 1.96 -0.58 4.86
N ALA A 140 2.35 0.37 4.04
CA ALA A 140 1.56 0.82 2.91
C ALA A 140 2.04 0.09 1.65
N SER A 141 1.32 -0.96 1.28
CA SER A 141 1.62 -1.80 0.11
C SER A 141 0.36 -2.28 -0.59
N GLY A 142 0.45 -2.48 -1.91
CA GLY A 142 -0.55 -3.19 -2.70
C GLY A 142 -0.33 -4.70 -2.72
N ASP A 143 0.82 -5.18 -2.24
CA ASP A 143 1.17 -6.59 -2.21
C ASP A 143 0.60 -7.28 -0.97
N MET A 144 -0.15 -8.38 -1.20
CA MET A 144 -0.76 -9.17 -0.14
C MET A 144 0.27 -10.01 0.63
N ASP A 145 1.48 -10.14 0.14
CA ASP A 145 2.54 -10.90 0.81
C ASP A 145 2.95 -10.25 2.11
N THR A 146 2.89 -8.92 2.16
CA THR A 146 3.15 -8.14 3.37
C THR A 146 2.20 -8.48 4.53
N LEU A 147 1.03 -9.10 4.25
CA LEU A 147 0.10 -9.54 5.30
C LEU A 147 0.69 -10.59 6.25
N GLN A 148 1.71 -11.34 5.84
CA GLN A 148 2.44 -12.27 6.73
C GLN A 148 3.19 -11.55 7.87
N LEU A 149 3.37 -10.24 7.77
CA LEU A 149 4.01 -9.40 8.78
C LEU A 149 3.02 -8.83 9.80
N VAL A 150 1.72 -8.93 9.55
CA VAL A 150 0.67 -8.40 10.44
C VAL A 150 0.77 -9.06 11.82
N LYS A 151 0.74 -8.22 12.86
CA LYS A 151 0.83 -8.67 14.25
C LYS A 151 0.08 -7.70 15.17
N ASP A 152 -1.02 -8.17 15.74
CA ASP A 152 -1.87 -7.39 16.65
C ASP A 152 -2.21 -5.98 16.09
N LYS A 153 -2.07 -4.96 16.94
CA LYS A 153 -2.11 -3.55 16.54
C LYS A 153 -0.72 -2.96 16.28
N LYS A 154 0.33 -3.75 16.51
CA LYS A 154 1.73 -3.33 16.36
C LYS A 154 2.12 -3.17 14.91
N VAL A 155 1.69 -4.11 14.06
CA VAL A 155 1.98 -4.11 12.62
C VAL A 155 0.69 -4.34 11.86
N GLN A 156 0.32 -3.37 11.05
CA GLN A 156 -0.87 -3.41 10.20
C GLN A 156 -0.47 -3.13 8.75
N VAL A 157 -1.29 -3.57 7.79
CA VAL A 157 -1.09 -3.27 6.36
C VAL A 157 -2.21 -2.39 5.86
N TYR A 158 -1.84 -1.23 5.32
CA TYR A 158 -2.74 -0.32 4.63
C TYR A 158 -2.62 -0.54 3.13
N THR A 159 -3.71 -0.89 2.49
CA THR A 159 -3.76 -1.11 1.04
C THR A 159 -4.94 -0.42 0.40
N LEU A 160 -4.79 -0.13 -0.88
CA LEU A 160 -5.84 0.41 -1.74
C LEU A 160 -6.61 -0.75 -2.38
N LYS A 161 -7.94 -0.74 -2.35
CA LYS A 161 -8.79 -1.74 -3.03
C LYS A 161 -9.02 -1.37 -4.49
N LYS A 162 -9.73 -0.24 -4.73
CA LYS A 162 -10.03 0.27 -6.07
C LYS A 162 -9.73 1.77 -6.10
N GLY A 163 -8.92 2.20 -7.08
CA GLY A 163 -8.49 3.59 -7.17
C GLY A 163 -7.73 4.07 -5.94
N ILE A 164 -7.71 5.38 -5.71
CA ILE A 164 -6.99 6.02 -4.59
C ILE A 164 -7.85 6.13 -3.33
N ASN A 165 -9.18 6.14 -3.47
CA ASN A 165 -10.09 6.46 -2.37
C ASN A 165 -10.59 5.25 -1.58
N ASP A 166 -10.64 4.06 -2.17
CA ASP A 166 -11.08 2.84 -1.49
C ASP A 166 -9.89 2.15 -0.83
N THR A 167 -9.77 2.32 0.47
CA THR A 167 -8.64 1.82 1.27
C THR A 167 -9.11 0.84 2.34
N ILE A 168 -8.24 -0.06 2.75
CA ILE A 168 -8.47 -0.98 3.85
C ILE A 168 -7.21 -1.09 4.71
N ILE A 169 -7.41 -1.20 6.02
CA ILE A 169 -6.36 -1.59 6.96
C ILE A 169 -6.58 -3.05 7.34
N TYR A 170 -5.57 -3.87 7.10
CA TYR A 170 -5.53 -5.24 7.55
C TYR A 170 -4.83 -5.30 8.91
N ASP A 171 -5.57 -5.67 9.93
CA ASP A 171 -5.09 -6.21 11.20
C ASP A 171 -5.29 -7.74 11.19
N GLU A 172 -4.95 -8.42 12.27
CA GLU A 172 -5.13 -9.89 12.36
C GLU A 172 -6.58 -10.32 12.15
N LYS A 173 -7.54 -9.52 12.63
CA LYS A 173 -8.96 -9.82 12.47
C LYS A 173 -9.36 -9.79 10.99
N ALA A 174 -8.97 -8.74 10.27
CA ALA A 174 -9.25 -8.59 8.85
C ALA A 174 -8.57 -9.67 8.00
N VAL A 175 -7.36 -10.12 8.38
CA VAL A 175 -6.69 -11.25 7.73
C VAL A 175 -7.45 -12.54 7.98
N ARG A 176 -7.85 -12.83 9.24
CA ARG A 176 -8.68 -14.01 9.57
C ARG A 176 -10.02 -14.03 8.83
N GLU A 177 -10.68 -12.87 8.74
CA GLU A 177 -11.94 -12.76 8.01
C GLU A 177 -11.77 -13.04 6.51
N ARG A 178 -10.64 -12.65 5.93
CA ARG A 178 -10.36 -12.84 4.51
C ARG A 178 -9.89 -14.24 4.16
N PHE A 179 -8.97 -14.83 4.94
CA PHE A 179 -8.29 -16.08 4.62
C PHE A 179 -8.76 -17.26 5.46
N GLY A 180 -9.39 -16.99 6.61
CA GLY A 180 -9.88 -18.01 7.52
C GLY A 180 -8.83 -18.58 8.48
N PHE A 181 -7.64 -17.96 8.56
CA PHE A 181 -6.53 -18.34 9.45
C PHE A 181 -5.66 -17.13 9.80
N GLU A 182 -4.72 -17.31 10.72
CA GLU A 182 -3.84 -16.25 11.24
C GLU A 182 -2.81 -15.77 10.20
N PRO A 183 -2.37 -14.49 10.26
CA PRO A 183 -1.37 -13.93 9.33
C PRO A 183 -0.10 -14.75 9.18
N GLN A 184 0.40 -15.32 10.27
CA GLN A 184 1.64 -16.11 10.30
C GLN A 184 1.56 -17.37 9.43
N LEU A 185 0.34 -17.88 9.17
CA LEU A 185 0.10 -19.06 8.36
C LEU A 185 0.00 -18.77 6.85
N LEU A 186 0.08 -17.49 6.44
CA LEU A 186 0.09 -17.14 5.02
C LEU A 186 1.27 -17.73 4.26
N ILE A 187 2.43 -17.85 4.91
CA ILE A 187 3.61 -18.49 4.33
C ILE A 187 3.38 -19.98 4.10
N ASP A 188 2.72 -20.66 5.05
CA ASP A 188 2.37 -22.08 4.95
C ASP A 188 1.30 -22.30 3.87
N TYR A 189 0.31 -21.43 3.83
CA TYR A 189 -0.70 -21.42 2.76
C TYR A 189 -0.07 -21.27 1.37
N LYS A 190 0.89 -20.34 1.19
CA LYS A 190 1.65 -20.19 -0.05
C LYS A 190 2.52 -21.41 -0.35
N GLY A 191 3.13 -22.02 0.66
CA GLY A 191 3.88 -23.25 0.51
C GLY A 191 3.04 -24.38 -0.11
N LEU A 192 1.77 -24.49 0.29
CA LEU A 192 0.86 -25.50 -0.24
C LEU A 192 0.27 -25.13 -1.62
N ARG A 193 -0.27 -23.92 -1.75
CA ARG A 193 -0.97 -23.48 -2.95
C ARG A 193 -0.02 -23.07 -4.08
N GLY A 194 1.16 -22.59 -3.72
CA GLY A 194 2.03 -21.83 -4.59
C GLY A 194 1.56 -20.38 -4.78
N ASP A 195 2.30 -19.63 -5.58
CA ASP A 195 1.96 -18.29 -6.04
C ASP A 195 2.29 -18.12 -7.51
N PRO A 196 1.28 -18.17 -8.40
CA PRO A 196 1.49 -18.02 -9.83
C PRO A 196 2.08 -16.66 -10.23
N SER A 197 1.84 -15.59 -9.44
CA SER A 197 2.34 -14.25 -9.76
C SER A 197 3.85 -14.15 -9.64
N ASP A 198 4.43 -14.97 -8.74
CA ASP A 198 5.87 -15.07 -8.49
C ASP A 198 6.49 -16.35 -9.02
N ASN A 199 5.69 -17.15 -9.74
CA ASN A 199 6.07 -18.47 -10.23
C ASN A 199 6.53 -19.42 -9.12
N ILE A 200 5.92 -19.30 -7.93
CA ILE A 200 6.13 -20.25 -6.82
C ILE A 200 5.19 -21.43 -7.01
N ILE A 201 5.74 -22.64 -7.02
CA ILE A 201 5.06 -23.83 -7.54
C ILE A 201 3.97 -24.31 -6.57
N GLY A 202 4.26 -24.42 -5.25
CA GLY A 202 3.42 -25.12 -4.30
C GLY A 202 3.30 -26.62 -4.62
N ILE A 203 2.26 -27.26 -4.13
CA ILE A 203 1.94 -28.66 -4.47
C ILE A 203 0.99 -28.68 -5.65
N LYS A 204 1.43 -29.20 -6.79
CA LYS A 204 0.59 -29.29 -8.00
C LYS A 204 -0.71 -30.05 -7.72
N GLY A 205 -1.84 -29.40 -7.92
CA GLY A 205 -3.17 -29.97 -7.68
C GLY A 205 -3.78 -29.62 -6.31
N ILE A 206 -3.04 -28.88 -5.46
CA ILE A 206 -3.57 -28.25 -4.25
C ILE A 206 -3.81 -26.77 -4.55
N GLY A 207 -5.08 -26.41 -4.77
CA GLY A 207 -5.50 -25.04 -4.99
C GLY A 207 -5.94 -24.35 -3.71
N GLU A 208 -6.36 -23.10 -3.86
CA GLU A 208 -6.77 -22.19 -2.77
C GLU A 208 -7.66 -22.83 -1.72
N LYS A 209 -8.81 -23.41 -2.13
CA LYS A 209 -9.78 -24.01 -1.21
C LYS A 209 -9.18 -25.15 -0.39
N THR A 210 -8.39 -26.01 -1.03
CA THR A 210 -7.79 -27.17 -0.35
C THR A 210 -6.69 -26.71 0.61
N ALA A 211 -5.82 -25.77 0.17
CA ALA A 211 -4.78 -25.21 1.02
C ALA A 211 -5.39 -24.51 2.25
N THR A 212 -6.43 -23.69 2.07
CA THR A 212 -7.14 -23.04 3.19
C THR A 212 -7.65 -24.06 4.20
N LEU A 213 -8.33 -25.11 3.76
CA LEU A 213 -8.84 -26.15 4.66
C LEU A 213 -7.73 -26.91 5.38
N LEU A 214 -6.61 -27.20 4.70
CA LEU A 214 -5.44 -27.84 5.31
C LEU A 214 -4.85 -26.97 6.41
N ILE A 215 -4.63 -25.68 6.12
CA ILE A 215 -4.10 -24.72 7.11
C ILE A 215 -5.05 -24.56 8.30
N GLN A 216 -6.35 -24.45 8.06
CA GLN A 216 -7.35 -24.35 9.13
C GLN A 216 -7.37 -25.59 10.05
N LYS A 217 -7.09 -26.77 9.51
CA LYS A 217 -7.15 -28.04 10.26
C LYS A 217 -5.82 -28.40 10.94
N PHE A 218 -4.70 -28.16 10.28
CA PHE A 218 -3.40 -28.66 10.71
C PHE A 218 -2.39 -27.54 11.04
N GLY A 219 -2.69 -26.28 10.74
CA GLY A 219 -1.83 -25.14 11.01
C GLY A 219 -0.64 -25.09 10.05
N THR A 220 0.58 -25.12 10.59
CA THR A 220 1.81 -25.02 9.80
C THR A 220 2.09 -26.28 8.98
N ILE A 221 2.85 -26.14 7.91
CA ILE A 221 3.31 -27.27 7.06
C ILE A 221 4.02 -28.33 7.91
N GLU A 222 4.89 -27.90 8.84
CA GLU A 222 5.61 -28.82 9.71
C GLU A 222 4.67 -29.67 10.57
N ASN A 223 3.67 -29.03 11.18
CA ASN A 223 2.68 -29.74 11.99
C ASN A 223 1.81 -30.66 11.14
N MET A 224 1.43 -30.21 9.96
CA MET A 224 0.66 -30.97 8.99
C MET A 224 1.40 -32.25 8.57
N TYR A 225 2.66 -32.15 8.17
CA TYR A 225 3.46 -33.32 7.78
C TYR A 225 3.81 -34.25 8.94
N LYS A 226 4.04 -33.71 10.13
CA LYS A 226 4.15 -34.50 11.34
C LYS A 226 2.91 -35.35 11.56
N THR A 227 1.71 -34.70 11.53
CA THR A 227 0.44 -35.39 11.68
C THR A 227 0.20 -36.40 10.57
N LEU A 228 0.57 -36.10 9.33
CA LEU A 228 0.42 -37.01 8.20
C LEU A 228 1.24 -38.33 8.39
N LYS A 229 2.44 -38.20 8.95
CA LYS A 229 3.33 -39.35 9.24
C LYS A 229 2.86 -40.16 10.44
N GLU A 230 2.28 -39.52 11.45
CA GLU A 230 1.87 -40.16 12.72
C GLU A 230 0.44 -40.71 12.67
N ASP A 231 -0.50 -39.98 12.06
CA ASP A 231 -1.95 -40.32 11.99
C ASP A 231 -2.57 -39.86 10.64
N LYS A 232 -2.31 -40.63 9.60
CA LYS A 232 -2.85 -40.42 8.26
C LYS A 232 -4.40 -40.43 8.24
N GLU A 233 -5.02 -41.21 9.13
CA GLU A 233 -6.48 -41.32 9.22
C GLU A 233 -7.13 -40.02 9.70
N SER A 234 -6.41 -39.17 10.41
CA SER A 234 -6.91 -37.84 10.80
C SER A 234 -7.29 -36.97 9.59
N PHE A 235 -6.57 -37.11 8.47
CA PHE A 235 -6.88 -36.40 7.23
C PHE A 235 -8.19 -36.89 6.61
N LYS A 236 -8.45 -38.21 6.61
CA LYS A 236 -9.73 -38.76 6.13
C LYS A 236 -10.90 -38.31 7.02
N LYS A 237 -10.71 -38.33 8.34
CA LYS A 237 -11.69 -37.81 9.31
C LYS A 237 -11.95 -36.33 9.14
N ALA A 238 -10.95 -35.56 8.72
CA ALA A 238 -11.08 -34.15 8.38
C ALA A 238 -11.72 -33.90 6.99
N GLY A 239 -12.08 -34.97 6.25
CA GLY A 239 -12.77 -34.91 4.97
C GLY A 239 -11.87 -34.84 3.73
N PHE A 240 -10.55 -35.05 3.88
CA PHE A 240 -9.65 -35.10 2.74
C PHE A 240 -9.64 -36.47 2.07
N LYS A 241 -9.78 -36.50 0.76
CA LYS A 241 -9.77 -37.71 -0.06
C LYS A 241 -8.34 -38.26 -0.20
N ASP A 242 -8.21 -39.57 -0.43
CA ASP A 242 -6.94 -40.25 -0.63
C ASP A 242 -6.05 -39.56 -1.70
N ARG A 243 -6.66 -39.00 -2.76
CA ARG A 243 -5.93 -38.22 -3.76
C ARG A 243 -5.17 -37.02 -3.15
N ILE A 244 -5.81 -36.27 -2.23
CA ILE A 244 -5.17 -35.10 -1.61
C ILE A 244 -4.07 -35.55 -0.68
N ILE A 245 -4.30 -36.64 0.05
CA ILE A 245 -3.28 -37.23 0.94
C ILE A 245 -2.08 -37.68 0.13
N GLY A 246 -2.27 -38.36 -1.01
CA GLY A 246 -1.19 -38.76 -1.90
C GLY A 246 -0.41 -37.55 -2.44
N LEU A 247 -1.09 -36.47 -2.85
CA LEU A 247 -0.42 -35.24 -3.29
C LEU A 247 0.42 -34.59 -2.19
N LEU A 248 -0.02 -34.68 -0.93
CA LEU A 248 0.77 -34.18 0.21
C LEU A 248 2.00 -35.05 0.44
N GLU A 249 1.85 -36.39 0.38
CA GLU A 249 2.97 -37.33 0.57
C GLU A 249 4.07 -37.14 -0.47
N GLU A 250 3.68 -36.87 -1.73
CA GLU A 250 4.62 -36.65 -2.83
C GLU A 250 5.21 -35.24 -2.85
N GLY A 251 4.48 -34.23 -2.32
CA GLY A 251 4.79 -32.81 -2.46
C GLY A 251 5.42 -32.16 -1.22
N GLU A 252 5.98 -32.90 -0.27
CA GLU A 252 6.56 -32.35 0.97
C GLU A 252 7.74 -31.40 0.68
N GLU A 253 8.62 -31.79 -0.25
CA GLU A 253 9.79 -30.98 -0.62
C GLU A 253 9.38 -29.69 -1.32
N GLU A 254 8.44 -29.76 -2.27
CA GLU A 254 7.92 -28.61 -3.00
C GLU A 254 7.20 -27.63 -2.08
N ALA A 255 6.41 -28.14 -1.11
CA ALA A 255 5.73 -27.30 -0.13
C ALA A 255 6.71 -26.53 0.74
N ASN A 256 7.73 -27.20 1.27
CA ASN A 256 8.76 -26.60 2.10
C ASN A 256 9.58 -25.59 1.30
N PHE A 257 9.99 -25.95 0.07
CA PHE A 257 10.72 -25.04 -0.81
C PHE A 257 9.89 -23.79 -1.14
N SER A 258 8.64 -23.96 -1.51
CA SER A 258 7.72 -22.86 -1.81
C SER A 258 7.47 -21.96 -0.61
N LYS A 259 7.36 -22.54 0.60
CA LYS A 259 7.30 -21.78 1.85
C LYS A 259 8.53 -20.91 2.05
N ILE A 260 9.74 -21.47 1.83
CA ILE A 260 11.01 -20.74 1.99
C ILE A 260 11.06 -19.56 1.01
N ILE A 261 10.74 -19.77 -0.27
CA ILE A 261 10.76 -18.72 -1.30
C ILE A 261 9.72 -17.65 -1.03
N GLY A 262 8.52 -18.02 -0.58
CA GLY A 262 7.42 -17.09 -0.25
C GLY A 262 7.58 -16.36 1.08
N THR A 263 8.58 -16.72 1.89
CA THR A 263 8.80 -16.07 3.18
C THR A 263 9.56 -14.75 3.03
N ILE A 264 9.03 -13.68 3.59
CA ILE A 264 9.72 -12.40 3.70
C ILE A 264 10.85 -12.53 4.72
N ARG A 265 12.07 -12.25 4.30
CA ARG A 265 13.24 -12.22 5.18
C ARG A 265 13.19 -11.02 6.13
N ARG A 266 13.78 -11.21 7.32
CA ARG A 266 13.76 -10.20 8.39
C ARG A 266 15.16 -9.87 8.89
N ASP A 267 16.15 -10.20 8.09
CA ASP A 267 17.58 -10.15 8.44
C ASP A 267 18.43 -9.47 7.35
N ALA A 268 17.80 -8.64 6.49
CA ALA A 268 18.54 -7.85 5.52
C ALA A 268 19.59 -6.97 6.23
N PRO A 269 20.84 -6.95 5.73
CA PRO A 269 21.92 -6.22 6.40
C PRO A 269 21.82 -4.71 6.11
N ILE A 270 20.80 -4.08 6.68
CA ILE A 270 20.54 -2.63 6.62
C ILE A 270 20.78 -2.00 7.99
N GLU A 271 21.33 -0.80 7.98
CA GLU A 271 21.44 0.03 9.17
C GLU A 271 20.20 0.92 9.25
N PHE A 272 19.19 0.44 9.98
CA PHE A 272 17.95 1.17 10.17
C PHE A 272 17.94 1.88 11.53
N ALA A 273 17.58 3.15 11.52
CA ALA A 273 17.22 3.93 12.70
C ALA A 273 15.97 4.77 12.39
N LEU A 274 15.12 4.95 13.39
CA LEU A 274 14.00 5.89 13.27
C LEU A 274 14.56 7.30 12.98
N PRO A 275 13.94 8.06 12.07
CA PRO A 275 14.33 9.45 11.83
C PRO A 275 14.35 10.26 13.13
N SER A 276 15.34 11.14 13.29
CA SER A 276 15.50 11.94 14.51
C SER A 276 14.39 12.97 14.70
N LYS A 277 13.75 13.40 13.61
CA LYS A 277 12.62 14.34 13.59
C LYS A 277 11.38 13.66 13.02
N LYS A 278 10.23 14.10 13.47
CA LYS A 278 8.97 13.69 12.85
C LYS A 278 8.91 14.19 11.41
N TRP A 279 8.19 13.47 10.57
CA TRP A 279 8.08 13.82 9.14
C TRP A 279 7.54 15.25 8.94
N GLY A 280 6.50 15.65 9.68
CA GLY A 280 5.92 17.00 9.58
C GLY A 280 6.88 18.14 9.95
N GLU A 281 7.95 17.84 10.71
CA GLU A 281 9.00 18.80 11.08
C GLU A 281 10.13 18.86 10.03
N SER A 282 10.21 17.83 9.17
CA SER A 282 11.30 17.67 8.19
C SER A 282 10.88 18.06 6.77
N VAL A 283 9.58 18.02 6.49
CA VAL A 283 9.04 18.28 5.15
C VAL A 283 9.14 19.78 4.81
N ASP A 284 9.62 20.05 3.58
CA ASP A 284 9.70 21.38 2.98
C ASP A 284 8.73 21.47 1.80
N SER A 285 7.64 22.21 1.99
CA SER A 285 6.62 22.38 0.96
C SER A 285 7.16 23.08 -0.30
N GLU A 286 8.11 24.00 -0.18
CA GLU A 286 8.67 24.69 -1.33
C GLU A 286 9.51 23.72 -2.19
N LYS A 287 10.23 22.78 -1.55
CA LYS A 287 10.99 21.75 -2.27
C LYS A 287 10.07 20.85 -3.09
N ILE A 288 8.95 20.44 -2.50
CA ILE A 288 7.92 19.64 -3.18
C ILE A 288 7.30 20.44 -4.33
N GLU A 289 6.87 21.67 -4.08
CA GLU A 289 6.23 22.52 -5.10
C GLU A 289 7.20 22.81 -6.26
N ARG A 290 8.49 23.02 -6.02
CA ARG A 290 9.50 23.18 -7.08
C ARG A 290 9.59 21.96 -7.98
N LEU A 291 9.68 20.76 -7.39
CA LEU A 291 9.72 19.52 -8.17
C LEU A 291 8.42 19.31 -8.95
N TRP A 292 7.26 19.58 -8.34
CA TRP A 292 5.98 19.44 -9.03
C TRP A 292 5.80 20.45 -10.17
N ASN A 293 6.30 21.68 -10.02
CA ASN A 293 6.33 22.65 -11.11
C ASN A 293 7.23 22.19 -12.28
N GLU A 294 8.37 21.55 -11.98
CA GLU A 294 9.23 20.94 -13.01
C GLU A 294 8.51 19.80 -13.77
N LEU A 295 7.65 19.04 -13.08
CA LEU A 295 6.89 17.92 -13.61
C LEU A 295 5.48 18.32 -14.13
N ASP A 296 5.14 19.61 -14.10
CA ASP A 296 3.83 20.16 -14.47
C ASP A 296 2.64 19.71 -13.59
N PHE A 297 2.86 19.39 -12.32
CA PHE A 297 1.81 18.96 -11.39
C PHE A 297 1.09 20.15 -10.75
N ARG A 298 0.18 20.78 -11.48
CA ARG A 298 -0.46 22.03 -11.07
C ARG A 298 -1.50 21.87 -9.94
N THR A 299 -2.16 20.72 -9.85
CA THR A 299 -3.31 20.53 -8.94
C THR A 299 -2.94 20.01 -7.55
N LEU A 300 -1.73 19.51 -7.35
CA LEU A 300 -1.32 18.89 -6.08
C LEU A 300 -0.94 19.90 -4.98
N GLY A 301 -0.59 21.12 -5.33
CA GLY A 301 -0.15 22.14 -4.36
C GLY A 301 -1.24 22.49 -3.32
N VAL A 302 -2.50 22.59 -3.74
CA VAL A 302 -3.63 22.85 -2.83
C VAL A 302 -3.80 21.69 -1.83
N ARG A 303 -3.72 20.45 -2.34
CA ARG A 303 -3.81 19.24 -1.49
C ARG A 303 -2.65 19.15 -0.50
N LEU A 304 -1.45 19.55 -0.89
CA LEU A 304 -0.29 19.60 0.00
C LEU A 304 -0.54 20.56 1.17
N LYS A 305 -0.98 21.79 0.87
CA LYS A 305 -1.26 22.82 1.89
C LYS A 305 -2.35 22.36 2.88
N ASP A 306 -3.44 21.76 2.39
CA ASP A 306 -4.49 21.17 3.25
C ASP A 306 -3.92 20.06 4.13
N THR A 307 -3.09 19.18 3.56
CA THR A 307 -2.51 18.06 4.30
C THR A 307 -1.57 18.53 5.40
N LEU A 308 -0.69 19.49 5.11
CA LEU A 308 0.27 20.02 6.09
C LEU A 308 -0.39 20.84 7.19
N SER A 309 -1.41 21.67 6.86
CA SER A 309 -2.15 22.45 7.83
C SER A 309 -2.88 21.58 8.87
N ARG A 310 -3.41 20.44 8.45
CA ARG A 310 -4.06 19.47 9.35
C ARG A 310 -3.08 18.75 10.29
N LEU A 311 -1.83 18.57 9.86
CA LEU A 311 -0.80 17.96 10.70
C LEU A 311 -0.24 18.92 11.74
N SER A 312 -0.09 20.20 11.40
CA SER A 312 0.43 21.22 12.32
C SER A 312 -0.54 21.62 13.44
N GLY A 313 -1.77 21.07 13.45
CA GLY A 313 -2.80 21.43 14.43
C GLY A 313 -3.29 22.89 14.34
N SER A 314 -2.75 23.67 13.41
CA SER A 314 -3.21 25.01 13.10
C SER A 314 -4.47 24.92 12.23
N VAL A 315 -5.60 24.58 12.86
CA VAL A 315 -6.90 24.99 12.33
C VAL A 315 -6.91 26.52 12.47
N SER A 316 -6.53 27.21 11.42
CA SER A 316 -6.92 28.59 11.25
C SER A 316 -8.46 28.58 11.10
N VAL A 317 -9.13 28.66 12.23
CA VAL A 317 -10.49 29.20 12.24
C VAL A 317 -10.32 30.57 11.58
N ALA A 318 -10.69 30.68 10.34
CA ALA A 318 -10.92 31.97 9.70
C ALA A 318 -11.96 32.66 10.60
N GLN A 319 -11.50 33.53 11.49
CA GLN A 319 -12.35 34.50 12.16
C GLN A 319 -12.80 35.44 11.05
N GLY A 320 -13.90 35.07 10.41
CA GLY A 320 -14.70 35.99 9.64
C GLY A 320 -15.14 37.12 10.55
N GLY A 321 -14.57 38.31 10.34
CA GLY A 321 -15.02 39.52 10.97
C GLY A 321 -16.53 39.66 10.78
N LYS A 322 -17.24 39.81 11.88
CA LYS A 322 -18.64 40.24 11.89
C LYS A 322 -18.70 41.63 11.28
N ASN A 323 -19.26 41.74 10.09
CA ASN A 323 -20.02 42.90 9.69
C ASN A 323 -21.33 42.38 9.10
N GLY A 324 -22.42 42.86 9.71
CA GLY A 324 -23.77 42.46 9.39
C GLY A 324 -24.21 42.92 8.01
N GLY A 325 -24.99 42.07 7.42
CA GLY A 325 -25.72 42.27 6.16
C GLY A 325 -26.47 40.96 5.91
N GLU A 326 -27.74 40.97 6.29
CA GLU A 326 -28.69 39.93 5.95
C GLU A 326 -28.78 39.85 4.43
N ASP A 327 -28.48 38.71 3.84
CA ASP A 327 -29.05 38.21 2.60
C ASP A 327 -29.03 36.70 2.64
N GLU A 328 -30.19 36.13 2.98
CA GLU A 328 -30.52 34.73 2.73
C GLU A 328 -30.64 34.55 1.22
N GLU A 329 -29.80 33.65 0.65
CA GLU A 329 -30.19 32.84 -0.50
C GLU A 329 -29.17 31.71 -0.75
N GLY A 330 -29.64 30.47 -0.51
CA GLY A 330 -29.40 29.33 -1.39
C GLY A 330 -28.04 28.65 -1.38
N SER A 331 -27.56 28.09 -0.25
CA SER A 331 -26.63 26.97 -0.32
C SER A 331 -27.45 25.68 -0.48
N ALA A 332 -27.62 25.20 -1.72
CA ALA A 332 -28.15 23.86 -1.95
C ALA A 332 -27.23 22.84 -1.29
N SER A 333 -27.77 22.06 -0.38
CA SER A 333 -27.02 20.99 0.30
C SER A 333 -26.60 19.94 -0.72
N VAL A 334 -25.40 19.37 -0.56
CA VAL A 334 -24.82 18.31 -1.43
C VAL A 334 -25.76 17.10 -1.62
N SER A 335 -26.78 16.95 -0.77
CA SER A 335 -27.79 15.90 -0.82
C SER A 335 -28.88 16.07 -1.90
N GLU A 336 -28.91 17.19 -2.61
CA GLU A 336 -29.98 17.51 -3.58
C GLU A 336 -29.55 17.42 -5.05
N ILE A 337 -28.25 17.12 -5.33
CA ILE A 337 -27.76 17.00 -6.70
C ILE A 337 -28.04 15.58 -7.21
N PRO A 338 -28.81 15.40 -8.30
CA PRO A 338 -29.05 14.10 -8.89
C PRO A 338 -27.73 13.44 -9.32
N GLU A 339 -27.51 12.20 -8.93
CA GLU A 339 -26.27 11.43 -9.21
C GLU A 339 -25.93 11.40 -10.70
N GLY A 340 -26.95 11.35 -11.57
CA GLY A 340 -26.79 11.42 -13.03
C GLY A 340 -26.20 12.72 -13.53
N GLU A 341 -26.65 13.86 -13.00
CA GLU A 341 -26.16 15.18 -13.38
C GLU A 341 -24.72 15.42 -12.91
N LEU A 342 -24.41 15.01 -11.69
CA LEU A 342 -23.05 15.07 -11.17
C LEU A 342 -22.10 14.25 -12.04
N LYS A 343 -22.53 13.07 -12.48
CA LYS A 343 -21.75 12.20 -13.34
C LYS A 343 -21.49 12.78 -14.72
N GLU A 344 -22.50 13.42 -15.34
CA GLU A 344 -22.34 14.09 -16.64
C GLU A 344 -21.36 15.25 -16.57
N VAL A 345 -21.48 16.12 -15.56
CA VAL A 345 -20.57 17.27 -15.39
C VAL A 345 -19.16 16.79 -15.02
N SER A 346 -19.05 15.73 -14.23
CA SER A 346 -17.76 15.11 -13.90
C SER A 346 -17.07 14.55 -15.14
N ILE A 347 -17.81 13.88 -16.04
CA ILE A 347 -17.29 13.40 -17.33
C ILE A 347 -16.88 14.60 -18.21
N GLY A 348 -17.70 15.66 -18.26
CA GLY A 348 -17.38 16.88 -19.01
C GLY A 348 -16.09 17.54 -18.52
N LEU A 349 -15.94 17.67 -17.21
CA LEU A 349 -14.71 18.21 -16.61
C LEU A 349 -13.50 17.31 -16.85
N TRP A 350 -13.67 16.00 -16.78
CA TRP A 350 -12.62 15.04 -17.11
C TRP A 350 -12.17 15.14 -18.58
N LEU A 351 -13.11 15.32 -19.51
CA LEU A 351 -12.81 15.53 -20.94
C LEU A 351 -12.07 16.86 -21.20
N LEU A 352 -12.37 17.91 -20.42
CA LEU A 352 -11.74 19.22 -20.54
C LEU A 352 -10.41 19.29 -19.79
N ASN A 353 -10.24 18.47 -18.75
CA ASN A 353 -9.06 18.43 -17.91
C ASN A 353 -8.81 17.01 -17.42
N SER A 354 -8.13 16.22 -18.24
CA SER A 354 -7.79 14.80 -17.98
C SER A 354 -6.94 14.57 -16.72
N ASN A 355 -6.43 15.64 -16.10
CA ASN A 355 -5.70 15.56 -14.82
C ASN A 355 -6.65 15.32 -13.62
N ILE A 356 -7.96 15.39 -13.82
CA ILE A 356 -8.97 15.18 -12.77
C ILE A 356 -9.74 13.89 -13.10
N THR A 357 -9.22 12.75 -12.66
CA THR A 357 -9.75 11.41 -13.02
C THR A 357 -11.10 11.05 -12.38
N SER A 358 -11.52 11.76 -11.34
CA SER A 358 -12.83 11.61 -10.68
C SER A 358 -13.21 12.95 -10.06
N PRO A 359 -13.68 13.91 -10.88
CA PRO A 359 -14.02 15.23 -10.39
C PRO A 359 -15.07 15.19 -9.27
N SER A 360 -14.74 15.80 -8.15
CA SER A 360 -15.70 16.10 -7.08
C SER A 360 -16.50 17.36 -7.42
N ILE A 361 -17.57 17.61 -6.68
CA ILE A 361 -18.32 18.89 -6.79
C ILE A 361 -17.37 20.08 -6.59
N GLU A 362 -16.47 19.98 -5.64
CA GLU A 362 -15.48 21.02 -5.33
C GLU A 362 -14.49 21.22 -6.50
N ASP A 363 -14.05 20.17 -7.16
CA ASP A 363 -13.22 20.25 -8.36
C ASP A 363 -13.96 20.96 -9.51
N ILE A 364 -15.25 20.68 -9.69
CA ILE A 364 -16.11 21.31 -10.69
C ILE A 364 -16.28 22.81 -10.41
N LEU A 365 -16.57 23.17 -9.17
CA LEU A 365 -16.74 24.55 -8.76
C LEU A 365 -15.45 25.36 -8.91
N ASN A 366 -14.32 24.78 -8.50
CA ASN A 366 -12.99 25.40 -8.62
C ASN A 366 -12.57 25.59 -10.07
N TYR A 367 -12.81 24.60 -10.94
CA TYR A 367 -12.46 24.68 -12.36
C TYR A 367 -13.28 25.75 -13.08
N THR A 368 -14.58 25.83 -12.79
CA THR A 368 -15.48 26.78 -13.40
C THR A 368 -15.46 28.18 -12.76
N ASN A 369 -14.80 28.30 -11.61
CA ASN A 369 -14.78 29.49 -10.75
C ASN A 369 -16.19 29.93 -10.36
N LYS A 370 -17.08 28.97 -10.08
CA LYS A 370 -18.49 29.21 -9.70
C LYS A 370 -18.72 28.86 -8.24
N LYS A 371 -19.78 29.47 -7.67
CA LYS A 371 -20.13 29.30 -6.25
C LYS A 371 -21.15 28.18 -6.02
N SER A 372 -21.89 27.77 -7.05
CA SER A 372 -22.88 26.69 -6.97
C SER A 372 -22.76 25.72 -8.14
N PHE A 373 -23.17 24.44 -7.93
CA PHE A 373 -23.18 23.42 -8.97
C PHE A 373 -24.12 23.78 -10.15
N ALA A 374 -25.25 24.43 -9.86
CA ALA A 374 -26.20 24.88 -10.88
C ALA A 374 -25.60 25.90 -11.84
N GLU A 375 -24.65 26.73 -11.39
CA GLU A 375 -23.96 27.71 -12.25
C GLU A 375 -22.77 27.09 -12.99
N ALA A 376 -22.23 25.98 -12.47
CA ALA A 376 -21.06 25.28 -13.03
C ALA A 376 -21.43 24.23 -14.09
N LYS A 377 -22.70 23.81 -14.11
CA LYS A 377 -23.29 22.82 -15.03
C LYS A 377 -23.40 23.35 -16.52
#